data_57ac4a202af0b5b682d9f8c3e0f23966
#
_entry.id   57ac4a202af0b5b682d9f8c3e0f23966
#
_cell.length_a   1.000
_cell.length_b   1.000
_cell.length_c   1.000
_cell.angle_alpha   90.00
_cell.angle_beta   90.00
_cell.angle_gamma   90.00
#
_symmetry.space_group_name_H-M   'P 1'
#
loop_
_entity.id
_entity.type
_entity.pdbx_description
1 polymer ?
#
loop_
_entity_poly.entity_id
_entity_poly.type
_entity_poly.pdbx_seq_one_letter_code
_entity_poly.pdbx_strand_id
1 'polypeptide(L)'
;MIKYSMLKTRFAPSPTGEIHIGALRTILYDYALAKKYKGHFVLRIEDTDQKRMVPGAVERIQKDIKDMGLNYDEGPYIQTERLDIYNEYIKKLIESGHAYYCFCTQERLKSLNSKYDRHCLKLSKEEIEEKLKNNEPHVIRLKLPDNEVVTFKDAVRGDISFNTKDLDDQVLIKSDGIPTYHFAVVIDDHLMEITHVMRGDEWISSTPKQILLYRYLGWEPPIFAHLTVLLDPDNKGKMSKRHGSVFVRQFLDDGYLPEAILNYLMLLGWNPGTEQEIFTLDDFVSQFSLEKLHKKQPIFDRAKLDYLNGLYIRKLSDDELSKLLPKYDKAYIPLIKERINILKDVDELLEFTQIDLDSPKELIDIDKVKEIKTILETTEFTFDALQDKFLTLIKEKNYKTGDFFMTLRVAICGKKITPPVVESMIILGKESCIRKINKLLN
;
A
#
# COMPACT_ATOMS: atom_id res chain seq x y z
N MET A 1 33.44 8.77 -1.99
CA MET A 1 32.43 9.56 -2.72
C MET A 1 32.00 8.75 -3.93
N ILE A 2 30.75 8.28 -3.96
CA ILE A 2 30.20 7.49 -5.06
C ILE A 2 30.09 8.41 -6.27
N LYS A 3 30.76 8.06 -7.38
CA LYS A 3 30.77 8.79 -8.65
C LYS A 3 29.50 8.56 -9.47
N TYR A 4 28.31 8.64 -8.85
CA TYR A 4 27.10 8.64 -9.66
C TYR A 4 26.80 10.07 -10.08
N SER A 5 26.60 10.29 -11.37
CA SER A 5 26.22 11.59 -11.93
C SER A 5 24.80 12.00 -11.50
N MET A 6 23.95 11.03 -11.13
CA MET A 6 22.55 11.22 -10.75
C MET A 6 22.12 10.14 -9.76
N LEU A 7 21.29 10.50 -8.77
CA LEU A 7 20.72 9.55 -7.83
C LEU A 7 19.60 8.75 -8.53
N LYS A 8 19.64 7.41 -8.42
CA LYS A 8 18.58 6.53 -8.93
C LYS A 8 18.11 5.56 -7.85
N THR A 9 16.81 5.49 -7.69
CA THR A 9 16.11 4.48 -6.86
C THR A 9 15.22 3.61 -7.75
N ARG A 10 14.70 2.50 -7.20
CA ARG A 10 13.82 1.65 -7.96
C ARG A 10 12.77 0.97 -7.09
N PHE A 11 11.56 0.87 -7.62
CA PHE A 11 10.58 -0.12 -7.19
C PHE A 11 10.64 -1.34 -8.13
N ALA A 12 10.83 -2.53 -7.56
CA ALA A 12 11.08 -3.75 -8.31
C ALA A 12 10.13 -4.89 -7.85
N PRO A 13 8.82 -4.79 -8.14
CA PRO A 13 7.84 -5.78 -7.70
C PRO A 13 7.85 -7.02 -8.59
N SER A 14 7.58 -8.18 -7.97
CA SER A 14 7.11 -9.35 -8.73
C SER A 14 5.61 -9.18 -9.04
N PRO A 15 5.15 -9.53 -10.26
CA PRO A 15 3.75 -9.34 -10.68
C PRO A 15 2.85 -10.46 -10.15
N THR A 16 2.80 -10.61 -8.83
CA THR A 16 2.08 -11.67 -8.10
C THR A 16 0.73 -11.22 -7.52
N GLY A 17 0.27 -10.02 -7.88
CA GLY A 17 -1.00 -9.48 -7.44
C GLY A 17 -1.01 -7.97 -7.29
N GLU A 18 -1.71 -7.48 -6.28
CA GLU A 18 -1.89 -6.07 -5.97
C GLU A 18 -0.77 -5.54 -5.07
N ILE A 19 -0.55 -4.22 -5.11
CA ILE A 19 0.43 -3.57 -4.23
C ILE A 19 -0.06 -3.60 -2.78
N HIS A 20 0.72 -4.24 -1.92
CA HIS A 20 0.49 -4.19 -0.46
C HIS A 20 0.89 -2.83 0.10
N ILE A 21 0.18 -2.34 1.12
CA ILE A 21 0.43 -1.01 1.74
C ILE A 21 1.88 -0.85 2.24
N GLY A 22 2.52 -1.93 2.69
CA GLY A 22 3.94 -1.92 3.06
C GLY A 22 4.88 -1.71 1.87
N ALA A 23 4.53 -2.23 0.69
CA ALA A 23 5.26 -1.97 -0.55
C ALA A 23 5.05 -0.52 -1.01
N LEU A 24 3.83 0.01 -0.89
CA LEU A 24 3.55 1.42 -1.20
C LEU A 24 4.41 2.36 -0.35
N ARG A 25 4.66 2.06 0.93
CA ARG A 25 5.60 2.84 1.75
C ARG A 25 7.01 2.83 1.18
N THR A 26 7.48 1.67 0.69
CA THR A 26 8.79 1.58 0.03
C THR A 26 8.83 2.41 -1.25
N ILE A 27 7.79 2.32 -2.09
CA ILE A 27 7.63 3.14 -3.31
C ILE A 27 7.71 4.64 -2.96
N LEU A 28 6.97 5.06 -1.94
CA LEU A 28 6.94 6.46 -1.50
C LEU A 28 8.33 6.96 -1.09
N TYR A 29 9.11 6.14 -0.37
CA TYR A 29 10.44 6.51 0.09
C TYR A 29 11.46 6.50 -1.07
N ASP A 30 11.39 5.52 -1.98
CA ASP A 30 12.19 5.49 -3.20
C ASP A 30 11.93 6.73 -4.08
N TYR A 31 10.64 7.06 -4.28
CA TYR A 31 10.20 8.26 -4.99
C TYR A 31 10.73 9.53 -4.33
N ALA A 32 10.52 9.67 -3.01
CA ALA A 32 10.92 10.86 -2.28
C ALA A 32 12.44 11.09 -2.32
N LEU A 33 13.24 10.02 -2.16
CA LEU A 33 14.69 10.13 -2.25
C LEU A 33 15.14 10.56 -3.66
N ALA A 34 14.61 9.95 -4.69
CA ALA A 34 14.93 10.30 -6.07
C ALA A 34 14.57 11.75 -6.37
N LYS A 35 13.34 12.17 -6.09
CA LYS A 35 12.84 13.51 -6.42
C LYS A 35 13.56 14.62 -5.64
N LYS A 36 13.89 14.38 -4.36
CA LYS A 36 14.64 15.33 -3.54
C LYS A 36 15.98 15.72 -4.17
N TYR A 37 16.66 14.75 -4.77
CA TYR A 37 17.97 14.98 -5.39
C TYR A 37 17.89 15.17 -6.91
N LYS A 38 16.69 15.42 -7.46
CA LYS A 38 16.42 15.58 -8.90
C LYS A 38 16.94 14.38 -9.71
N GLY A 39 16.88 13.21 -9.11
CA GLY A 39 17.25 11.94 -9.70
C GLY A 39 16.06 11.22 -10.30
N HIS A 40 16.24 9.93 -10.65
CA HIS A 40 15.22 9.11 -11.28
C HIS A 40 14.70 8.02 -10.36
N PHE A 41 13.39 7.83 -10.41
CA PHE A 41 12.68 6.70 -9.84
C PHE A 41 12.33 5.71 -10.95
N VAL A 42 12.82 4.48 -10.85
CA VAL A 42 12.72 3.44 -11.88
C VAL A 42 11.68 2.41 -11.48
N LEU A 43 10.85 1.97 -12.43
CA LEU A 43 9.99 0.80 -12.28
C LEU A 43 10.60 -0.40 -13.03
N ARG A 44 10.81 -1.52 -12.31
CA ARG A 44 11.24 -2.80 -12.88
C ARG A 44 10.31 -3.91 -12.42
N ILE A 45 9.82 -4.72 -13.35
CA ILE A 45 8.96 -5.88 -13.07
C ILE A 45 9.83 -7.12 -12.98
N GLU A 46 9.85 -7.76 -11.83
CA GLU A 46 10.62 -8.96 -11.56
C GLU A 46 9.76 -10.22 -11.75
N ASP A 47 9.59 -10.60 -12.99
CA ASP A 47 8.72 -11.67 -13.46
C ASP A 47 9.45 -13.01 -13.68
N THR A 48 10.64 -13.19 -13.13
CA THR A 48 11.44 -14.42 -13.28
C THR A 48 10.80 -15.66 -12.62
N ASP A 49 9.84 -15.51 -11.73
CA ASP A 49 9.01 -16.59 -11.19
C ASP A 49 7.68 -16.67 -11.94
N GLN A 50 7.74 -17.25 -13.14
CA GLN A 50 6.59 -17.38 -14.05
C GLN A 50 5.39 -18.14 -13.45
N LYS A 51 5.62 -19.04 -12.48
CA LYS A 51 4.56 -19.84 -11.85
C LYS A 51 3.68 -19.03 -10.90
N ARG A 52 4.18 -17.90 -10.41
CA ARG A 52 3.49 -17.01 -9.48
C ARG A 52 2.88 -15.79 -10.13
N MET A 53 3.05 -15.63 -11.44
CA MET A 53 2.48 -14.50 -12.17
C MET A 53 0.96 -14.51 -12.14
N VAL A 54 0.37 -13.34 -11.96
CA VAL A 54 -1.08 -13.13 -12.01
C VAL A 54 -1.40 -12.28 -13.26
N PRO A 55 -2.28 -12.75 -14.15
CA PRO A 55 -2.65 -11.98 -15.35
C PRO A 55 -3.15 -10.58 -15.02
N GLY A 56 -2.67 -9.57 -15.76
CA GLY A 56 -3.01 -8.17 -15.55
C GLY A 56 -2.37 -7.51 -14.30
N ALA A 57 -1.44 -8.20 -13.61
CA ALA A 57 -0.80 -7.63 -12.42
C ALA A 57 0.12 -6.46 -12.75
N VAL A 58 0.79 -6.49 -13.90
CA VAL A 58 1.68 -5.40 -14.33
C VAL A 58 0.89 -4.11 -14.54
N GLU A 59 -0.22 -4.19 -15.26
CA GLU A 59 -1.11 -3.05 -15.52
C GLU A 59 -1.72 -2.50 -14.23
N ARG A 60 -2.11 -3.39 -13.30
CA ARG A 60 -2.61 -2.97 -11.97
C ARG A 60 -1.55 -2.25 -11.15
N ILE A 61 -0.32 -2.76 -11.11
CA ILE A 61 0.81 -2.12 -10.44
C ILE A 61 1.04 -0.71 -10.99
N GLN A 62 1.09 -0.56 -12.32
CA GLN A 62 1.27 0.74 -12.97
C GLN A 62 0.11 1.70 -12.64
N LYS A 63 -1.13 1.18 -12.69
CA LYS A 63 -2.32 1.97 -12.35
C LYS A 63 -2.28 2.44 -10.90
N ASP A 64 -1.96 1.56 -9.95
CA ASP A 64 -1.89 1.91 -8.53
C ASP A 64 -0.82 2.97 -8.25
N ILE A 65 0.37 2.83 -8.84
CA ILE A 65 1.44 3.84 -8.74
C ILE A 65 0.97 5.21 -9.27
N LYS A 66 0.29 5.20 -10.43
CA LYS A 66 -0.25 6.41 -11.05
C LYS A 66 -1.36 7.04 -10.21
N ASP A 67 -2.32 6.24 -9.74
CA ASP A 67 -3.43 6.70 -8.91
C ASP A 67 -2.95 7.32 -7.59
N MET A 68 -1.79 6.85 -7.08
CA MET A 68 -1.11 7.41 -5.91
C MET A 68 -0.23 8.63 -6.22
N GLY A 69 -0.12 9.06 -7.48
CA GLY A 69 0.71 10.21 -7.88
C GLY A 69 2.23 9.96 -7.84
N LEU A 70 2.68 8.70 -7.68
CA LEU A 70 4.09 8.33 -7.55
C LEU A 70 4.70 7.90 -8.89
N ASN A 71 4.56 8.73 -9.93
CA ASN A 71 4.99 8.39 -11.29
C ASN A 71 6.49 8.12 -11.37
N TYR A 72 6.85 6.98 -12.01
CA TYR A 72 8.24 6.64 -12.31
C TYR A 72 8.76 7.42 -13.54
N ASP A 73 10.09 7.58 -13.61
CA ASP A 73 10.76 8.30 -14.70
C ASP A 73 11.24 7.35 -15.79
N GLU A 74 11.61 6.12 -15.43
CA GLU A 74 12.13 5.10 -16.34
C GLU A 74 11.40 3.77 -16.14
N GLY A 75 11.20 3.01 -17.23
CA GLY A 75 10.54 1.70 -17.20
C GLY A 75 9.08 1.74 -17.70
N PRO A 76 8.27 0.69 -17.45
CA PRO A 76 8.66 -0.52 -16.73
C PRO A 76 9.68 -1.35 -17.53
N TYR A 77 10.74 -1.79 -16.87
CA TYR A 77 11.64 -2.80 -17.42
C TYR A 77 11.15 -4.19 -16.99
N ILE A 78 11.09 -5.14 -17.92
CA ILE A 78 10.62 -6.51 -17.67
C ILE A 78 11.82 -7.45 -17.64
N GLN A 79 12.01 -8.23 -16.57
CA GLN A 79 13.20 -9.06 -16.42
C GLN A 79 13.26 -10.20 -17.45
N THR A 80 12.15 -10.83 -17.80
CA THR A 80 12.16 -11.89 -18.81
C THR A 80 12.50 -11.41 -20.22
N GLU A 81 12.40 -10.12 -20.52
CA GLU A 81 12.86 -9.53 -21.78
C GLU A 81 14.39 -9.30 -21.82
N ARG A 82 15.10 -9.59 -20.72
CA ARG A 82 16.53 -9.30 -20.50
C ARG A 82 17.39 -10.57 -20.34
N LEU A 83 16.86 -11.74 -20.69
CA LEU A 83 17.54 -13.04 -20.48
C LEU A 83 18.92 -13.12 -21.11
N ASP A 84 19.13 -12.53 -22.30
CA ASP A 84 20.43 -12.53 -22.98
C ASP A 84 21.50 -11.80 -22.16
N ILE A 85 21.11 -10.73 -21.47
CA ILE A 85 22.01 -9.98 -20.60
C ILE A 85 22.46 -10.88 -19.43
N TYR A 86 21.53 -11.55 -18.77
CA TYR A 86 21.87 -12.45 -17.67
C TYR A 86 22.73 -13.61 -18.13
N ASN A 87 22.48 -14.15 -19.33
CA ASN A 87 23.30 -15.21 -19.93
C ASN A 87 24.73 -14.77 -20.22
N GLU A 88 24.96 -13.51 -20.57
CA GLU A 88 26.31 -12.97 -20.71
C GLU A 88 27.06 -12.95 -19.37
N TYR A 89 26.43 -12.42 -18.33
CA TYR A 89 27.08 -12.25 -17.03
C TYR A 89 27.26 -13.58 -16.26
N ILE A 90 26.36 -14.56 -16.44
CA ILE A 90 26.56 -15.87 -15.83
C ILE A 90 27.75 -16.62 -16.43
N LYS A 91 27.97 -16.47 -17.76
CA LYS A 91 29.18 -17.01 -18.42
C LYS A 91 30.47 -16.41 -17.84
N LYS A 92 30.51 -15.09 -17.65
CA LYS A 92 31.65 -14.41 -17.01
C LYS A 92 31.92 -14.95 -15.59
N LEU A 93 30.88 -15.22 -14.80
CA LEU A 93 31.06 -15.78 -13.45
C LEU A 93 31.55 -17.24 -13.47
N ILE A 94 31.13 -18.04 -14.45
CA ILE A 94 31.63 -19.42 -14.63
C ILE A 94 33.08 -19.38 -15.06
N GLU A 95 33.45 -18.60 -16.06
CA GLU A 95 34.81 -18.47 -16.61
C GLU A 95 35.78 -17.98 -15.53
N SER A 96 35.34 -17.07 -14.66
CA SER A 96 36.15 -16.57 -13.54
C SER A 96 36.17 -17.51 -12.32
N GLY A 97 35.45 -18.64 -12.36
CA GLY A 97 35.39 -19.63 -11.29
C GLY A 97 34.55 -19.21 -10.06
N HIS A 98 33.69 -18.18 -10.20
CA HIS A 98 32.79 -17.69 -9.16
C HIS A 98 31.38 -18.26 -9.24
N ALA A 99 31.07 -19.02 -10.31
CA ALA A 99 29.87 -19.82 -10.45
C ALA A 99 30.21 -21.21 -11.00
N TYR A 100 29.33 -22.19 -10.77
CA TYR A 100 29.55 -23.56 -11.21
C TYR A 100 28.23 -24.28 -11.50
N TYR A 101 28.31 -25.31 -12.36
CA TYR A 101 27.19 -26.17 -12.69
C TYR A 101 26.89 -27.16 -11.56
N CYS A 102 25.61 -27.34 -11.27
CA CYS A 102 25.15 -28.28 -10.26
C CYS A 102 24.07 -29.19 -10.85
N PHE A 103 24.40 -30.50 -10.94
CA PHE A 103 23.52 -31.54 -11.52
C PHE A 103 22.79 -32.37 -10.44
N CYS A 104 22.75 -31.88 -9.19
CA CYS A 104 22.04 -32.55 -8.12
C CYS A 104 20.56 -32.59 -8.34
N THR A 105 19.93 -33.77 -8.22
CA THR A 105 18.49 -33.93 -8.28
C THR A 105 17.80 -33.33 -7.03
N GLN A 106 16.50 -33.08 -7.14
CA GLN A 106 15.72 -32.57 -5.99
C GLN A 106 15.68 -33.59 -4.84
N GLU A 107 15.60 -34.89 -5.17
CA GLU A 107 15.63 -35.99 -4.18
C GLU A 107 16.92 -35.98 -3.37
N ARG A 108 18.07 -35.84 -4.07
CA ARG A 108 19.35 -35.71 -3.42
C ARG A 108 19.41 -34.48 -2.52
N LEU A 109 18.99 -33.33 -3.01
CA LEU A 109 19.00 -32.09 -2.20
C LEU A 109 18.10 -32.19 -0.97
N LYS A 110 16.94 -32.84 -1.07
CA LYS A 110 16.04 -33.10 0.07
C LYS A 110 16.60 -34.07 1.08
N SER A 111 17.46 -35.03 0.66
CA SER A 111 18.14 -35.96 1.59
C SER A 111 19.23 -35.31 2.42
N LEU A 112 19.70 -34.12 2.02
CA LEU A 112 20.61 -33.33 2.83
C LEU A 112 19.76 -32.63 3.91
N ASN A 113 19.81 -33.13 5.14
CA ASN A 113 19.10 -32.54 6.30
C ASN A 113 19.67 -31.17 6.73
N SER A 114 20.50 -30.58 5.91
CA SER A 114 21.23 -29.35 6.22
C SER A 114 21.61 -28.60 4.95
N LYS A 115 22.55 -27.70 5.04
CA LYS A 115 23.20 -26.93 4.00
C LYS A 115 23.65 -27.78 2.81
N TYR A 116 23.64 -27.24 1.61
CA TYR A 116 24.15 -27.87 0.40
C TYR A 116 25.65 -28.23 0.56
N ASP A 117 25.98 -29.48 0.29
CA ASP A 117 27.31 -30.07 0.53
C ASP A 117 28.35 -29.81 -0.56
N ARG A 118 28.04 -28.99 -1.53
CA ARG A 118 28.90 -28.63 -2.67
C ARG A 118 29.38 -29.83 -3.50
N HIS A 119 28.55 -30.87 -3.57
CA HIS A 119 28.89 -32.11 -4.27
C HIS A 119 29.42 -31.85 -5.69
N CYS A 120 28.69 -31.04 -6.49
CA CYS A 120 29.07 -30.81 -7.87
C CYS A 120 30.26 -29.86 -8.05
N LEU A 121 30.74 -29.20 -7.01
CA LEU A 121 31.98 -28.41 -7.06
C LEU A 121 33.23 -29.29 -7.22
N LYS A 122 33.12 -30.60 -6.97
CA LYS A 122 34.20 -31.58 -7.09
C LYS A 122 34.30 -32.25 -8.45
N LEU A 123 33.34 -31.97 -9.38
CA LEU A 123 33.36 -32.52 -10.71
C LEU A 123 34.51 -31.97 -11.53
N SER A 124 35.13 -32.81 -12.34
CA SER A 124 36.17 -32.41 -13.29
C SER A 124 35.54 -31.62 -14.45
N LYS A 125 36.36 -30.94 -15.23
CA LYS A 125 35.89 -30.23 -16.43
C LYS A 125 35.31 -31.18 -17.45
N GLU A 126 35.95 -32.33 -17.63
CA GLU A 126 35.54 -33.36 -18.56
C GLU A 126 34.16 -33.94 -18.16
N GLU A 127 33.94 -34.22 -16.88
CA GLU A 127 32.68 -34.70 -16.36
C GLU A 127 31.56 -33.66 -16.57
N ILE A 128 31.87 -32.39 -16.38
CA ILE A 128 30.91 -31.28 -16.62
C ILE A 128 30.57 -31.21 -18.09
N GLU A 129 31.57 -31.23 -18.98
CA GLU A 129 31.37 -31.15 -20.44
C GLU A 129 30.54 -32.32 -20.97
N GLU A 130 30.80 -33.55 -20.48
CA GLU A 130 30.05 -34.74 -20.83
C GLU A 130 28.57 -34.60 -20.42
N LYS A 131 28.31 -34.17 -19.18
CA LYS A 131 26.93 -33.93 -18.68
C LYS A 131 26.20 -32.86 -19.46
N LEU A 132 26.87 -31.76 -19.79
CA LEU A 132 26.30 -30.69 -20.62
C LEU A 132 26.01 -31.18 -22.05
N LYS A 133 26.90 -31.96 -22.66
CA LYS A 133 26.72 -32.58 -23.97
C LYS A 133 25.52 -33.52 -24.01
N ASN A 134 25.30 -34.24 -22.89
CA ASN A 134 24.17 -35.13 -22.71
C ASN A 134 22.87 -34.40 -22.33
N ASN A 135 22.87 -33.06 -22.28
CA ASN A 135 21.74 -32.23 -21.86
C ASN A 135 21.21 -32.61 -20.47
N GLU A 136 22.04 -33.05 -19.54
CA GLU A 136 21.61 -33.35 -18.19
C GLU A 136 21.02 -32.09 -17.50
N PRO A 137 19.84 -32.21 -16.85
CA PRO A 137 19.24 -31.10 -16.12
C PRO A 137 20.19 -30.55 -15.05
N HIS A 138 20.40 -29.24 -15.04
CA HIS A 138 21.31 -28.60 -14.12
C HIS A 138 20.82 -27.20 -13.71
N VAL A 139 21.40 -26.68 -12.66
CA VAL A 139 21.32 -25.28 -12.25
C VAL A 139 22.72 -24.69 -12.16
N ILE A 140 22.84 -23.39 -12.19
CA ILE A 140 24.12 -22.70 -11.94
C ILE A 140 24.08 -22.07 -10.56
N ARG A 141 25.10 -22.35 -9.73
CA ARG A 141 25.22 -21.83 -8.36
C ARG A 141 26.34 -20.84 -8.20
N LEU A 142 26.13 -19.86 -7.32
CA LEU A 142 27.19 -18.99 -6.81
C LEU A 142 28.18 -19.81 -5.98
N LYS A 143 29.48 -19.65 -6.20
CA LYS A 143 30.53 -20.23 -5.37
C LYS A 143 30.91 -19.23 -4.29
N LEU A 144 30.49 -19.50 -3.06
CA LEU A 144 30.87 -18.67 -1.90
C LEU A 144 32.27 -19.04 -1.40
N PRO A 145 33.03 -18.09 -0.85
CA PRO A 145 34.25 -18.39 -0.09
C PRO A 145 33.93 -19.28 1.13
N ASP A 146 34.87 -20.12 1.55
CA ASP A 146 34.60 -21.13 2.62
C ASP A 146 34.37 -20.52 4.00
N ASN A 147 35.12 -19.50 4.36
CA ASN A 147 35.06 -18.87 5.69
C ASN A 147 35.52 -17.41 5.61
N GLU A 148 34.71 -16.58 5.01
CA GLU A 148 34.97 -15.15 4.88
C GLU A 148 33.86 -14.34 5.62
N VAL A 149 34.25 -13.28 6.28
CA VAL A 149 33.28 -12.32 6.86
C VAL A 149 32.99 -11.26 5.81
N VAL A 150 31.76 -11.24 5.32
CA VAL A 150 31.25 -10.22 4.40
C VAL A 150 30.54 -9.15 5.20
N THR A 151 31.08 -7.93 5.18
CA THR A 151 30.50 -6.76 5.85
C THR A 151 29.98 -5.77 4.82
N PHE A 152 28.82 -5.20 5.07
CA PHE A 152 28.28 -4.08 4.30
C PHE A 152 27.67 -3.06 5.24
N LYS A 153 27.63 -1.78 4.79
CA LYS A 153 27.00 -0.69 5.52
C LYS A 153 25.57 -0.49 5.04
N ASP A 154 24.61 -0.66 5.93
CA ASP A 154 23.21 -0.34 5.68
C ASP A 154 22.88 1.07 6.17
N ALA A 155 22.18 1.87 5.36
CA ALA A 155 21.88 3.26 5.70
C ALA A 155 20.95 3.41 6.93
N VAL A 156 20.15 2.36 7.24
CA VAL A 156 19.22 2.35 8.37
C VAL A 156 19.80 1.58 9.56
N ARG A 157 20.39 0.40 9.30
CA ARG A 157 20.81 -0.56 10.34
C ARG A 157 22.26 -0.36 10.80
N GLY A 158 23.09 0.32 10.00
CA GLY A 158 24.53 0.45 10.24
C GLY A 158 25.30 -0.73 9.66
N ASP A 159 26.45 -1.07 10.26
CA ASP A 159 27.30 -2.14 9.76
C ASP A 159 26.70 -3.52 10.08
N ILE A 160 26.58 -4.36 9.05
CA ILE A 160 26.04 -5.73 9.13
C ILE A 160 27.07 -6.69 8.57
N SER A 161 27.35 -7.76 9.31
CA SER A 161 28.34 -8.76 8.95
C SER A 161 27.75 -10.17 8.96
N PHE A 162 28.12 -10.99 7.98
CA PHE A 162 27.78 -12.40 7.89
C PHE A 162 29.03 -13.23 7.58
N ASN A 163 29.13 -14.41 8.18
CA ASN A 163 30.15 -15.35 7.79
C ASN A 163 29.63 -16.27 6.67
N THR A 164 30.38 -16.42 5.58
CA THR A 164 30.00 -17.25 4.43
C THR A 164 29.84 -18.73 4.79
N LYS A 165 30.51 -19.21 5.86
CA LYS A 165 30.29 -20.57 6.38
C LYS A 165 28.84 -20.83 6.79
N ASP A 166 28.06 -19.79 7.12
CA ASP A 166 26.65 -19.88 7.54
C ASP A 166 25.68 -19.71 6.36
N LEU A 167 26.21 -19.44 5.16
CA LEU A 167 25.44 -19.20 3.94
C LEU A 167 25.56 -20.40 2.98
N ASP A 168 24.52 -20.60 2.15
CA ASP A 168 24.52 -21.60 1.08
C ASP A 168 24.92 -21.01 -0.28
N ASP A 169 25.59 -21.83 -1.11
CA ASP A 169 25.78 -21.54 -2.53
C ASP A 169 24.42 -21.49 -3.23
N GLN A 170 23.89 -20.28 -3.35
CA GLN A 170 22.55 -20.08 -3.93
C GLN A 170 22.51 -20.35 -5.44
N VAL A 171 21.37 -20.79 -5.93
CA VAL A 171 21.11 -20.90 -7.36
C VAL A 171 21.05 -19.51 -7.97
N LEU A 172 21.80 -19.29 -9.05
CA LEU A 172 21.77 -18.08 -9.86
C LEU A 172 20.89 -18.26 -11.10
N ILE A 173 21.04 -19.39 -11.80
CA ILE A 173 20.21 -19.77 -12.97
C ILE A 173 19.51 -21.09 -12.65
N LYS A 174 18.22 -21.11 -12.85
CA LYS A 174 17.35 -22.29 -12.68
C LYS A 174 17.52 -23.28 -13.84
N SER A 175 16.99 -24.48 -13.68
CA SER A 175 17.04 -25.53 -14.72
C SER A 175 16.27 -25.21 -16.00
N ASP A 176 15.38 -24.24 -15.96
CA ASP A 176 14.66 -23.69 -17.12
C ASP A 176 15.43 -22.56 -17.85
N GLY A 177 16.66 -22.24 -17.40
CA GLY A 177 17.50 -21.17 -17.95
C GLY A 177 17.15 -19.77 -17.43
N ILE A 178 16.09 -19.62 -16.62
CA ILE A 178 15.66 -18.32 -16.11
C ILE A 178 16.48 -17.99 -14.83
N PRO A 179 16.98 -16.74 -14.67
CA PRO A 179 17.70 -16.33 -13.48
C PRO A 179 16.80 -16.35 -12.23
N THR A 180 17.43 -16.55 -11.08
CA THR A 180 16.76 -16.26 -9.81
C THR A 180 16.79 -14.76 -9.53
N TYR A 181 15.88 -14.32 -8.64
CA TYR A 181 15.86 -12.95 -8.12
C TYR A 181 17.26 -12.44 -7.72
N HIS A 182 18.00 -13.27 -6.96
CA HIS A 182 19.30 -12.87 -6.39
C HIS A 182 20.37 -12.52 -7.41
N PHE A 183 20.28 -13.09 -8.60
CA PHE A 183 21.21 -12.80 -9.68
C PHE A 183 20.71 -11.66 -10.56
N ALA A 184 19.46 -11.74 -11.02
CA ALA A 184 18.89 -10.73 -11.89
C ALA A 184 18.92 -9.33 -11.27
N VAL A 185 18.58 -9.21 -9.98
CA VAL A 185 18.56 -7.92 -9.27
C VAL A 185 19.92 -7.23 -9.26
N VAL A 186 21.02 -7.98 -9.10
CA VAL A 186 22.38 -7.41 -9.07
C VAL A 186 22.79 -6.88 -10.45
N ILE A 187 22.51 -7.67 -11.49
CA ILE A 187 22.82 -7.28 -12.88
C ILE A 187 22.02 -6.02 -13.26
N ASP A 188 20.72 -6.04 -12.97
CA ASP A 188 19.84 -4.92 -13.33
C ASP A 188 20.14 -3.66 -12.53
N ASP A 189 20.31 -3.78 -11.21
CA ASP A 189 20.63 -2.61 -10.37
C ASP A 189 21.95 -1.94 -10.86
N HIS A 190 22.94 -2.73 -11.29
CA HIS A 190 24.16 -2.18 -11.87
C HIS A 190 23.94 -1.52 -13.22
N LEU A 191 23.32 -2.24 -14.18
CA LEU A 191 23.15 -1.75 -15.56
C LEU A 191 22.14 -0.59 -15.68
N MET A 192 21.20 -0.50 -14.74
CA MET A 192 20.28 0.63 -14.61
C MET A 192 20.87 1.77 -13.76
N GLU A 193 22.12 1.63 -13.30
CA GLU A 193 22.82 2.62 -12.48
C GLU A 193 22.08 2.97 -11.19
N ILE A 194 21.43 1.98 -10.57
CA ILE A 194 20.74 2.18 -9.29
C ILE A 194 21.76 2.50 -8.20
N THR A 195 21.58 3.65 -7.57
CA THR A 195 22.50 4.15 -6.53
C THR A 195 22.06 3.78 -5.13
N HIS A 196 20.73 3.64 -4.92
CA HIS A 196 20.13 3.34 -3.63
C HIS A 196 19.08 2.23 -3.77
N VAL A 197 19.14 1.25 -2.89
CA VAL A 197 18.24 0.10 -2.85
C VAL A 197 17.49 0.12 -1.52
N MET A 198 16.26 0.65 -1.54
CA MET A 198 15.35 0.51 -0.39
C MET A 198 14.47 -0.73 -0.57
N ARG A 199 14.35 -1.55 0.48
CA ARG A 199 13.56 -2.79 0.47
C ARG A 199 13.28 -3.27 1.89
N GLY A 200 12.43 -4.29 2.05
CA GLY A 200 12.13 -4.87 3.35
C GLY A 200 13.34 -5.56 4.01
N ASP A 201 13.36 -5.58 5.34
CA ASP A 201 14.46 -6.15 6.14
C ASP A 201 14.54 -7.70 6.05
N GLU A 202 13.54 -8.37 5.48
CA GLU A 202 13.58 -9.78 5.14
C GLU A 202 14.72 -10.14 4.15
N TRP A 203 15.23 -9.16 3.40
CA TRP A 203 16.30 -9.33 2.43
C TRP A 203 17.70 -9.17 3.00
N ILE A 204 17.86 -8.79 4.27
CA ILE A 204 19.16 -8.58 4.92
C ILE A 204 20.04 -9.83 4.81
N SER A 205 19.47 -11.02 5.07
CA SER A 205 20.22 -12.28 5.03
C SER A 205 20.70 -12.67 3.62
N SER A 206 20.11 -12.12 2.58
CA SER A 206 20.51 -12.35 1.18
C SER A 206 21.56 -11.36 0.69
N THR A 207 21.67 -10.20 1.33
CA THR A 207 22.54 -9.10 0.91
C THR A 207 24.02 -9.51 0.82
N PRO A 208 24.62 -10.28 1.73
CA PRO A 208 26.04 -10.66 1.61
C PRO A 208 26.35 -11.42 0.32
N LYS A 209 25.43 -12.24 -0.19
CA LYS A 209 25.59 -12.95 -1.45
C LYS A 209 25.54 -12.00 -2.66
N GLN A 210 24.72 -10.96 -2.58
CA GLN A 210 24.66 -9.90 -3.60
C GLN A 210 25.94 -9.03 -3.57
N ILE A 211 26.47 -8.72 -2.37
CA ILE A 211 27.76 -8.02 -2.23
C ILE A 211 28.88 -8.82 -2.88
N LEU A 212 28.90 -10.15 -2.70
CA LEU A 212 29.89 -11.00 -3.37
C LEU A 212 29.72 -11.01 -4.89
N LEU A 213 28.48 -11.00 -5.41
CA LEU A 213 28.23 -10.90 -6.85
C LEU A 213 28.76 -9.58 -7.42
N TYR A 214 28.50 -8.43 -6.78
CA TYR A 214 29.08 -7.13 -7.17
C TYR A 214 30.62 -7.23 -7.20
N ARG A 215 31.24 -7.77 -6.14
CA ARG A 215 32.70 -7.94 -6.07
C ARG A 215 33.26 -8.81 -7.20
N TYR A 216 32.62 -9.95 -7.49
CA TYR A 216 33.07 -10.89 -8.52
C TYR A 216 32.94 -10.34 -9.94
N LEU A 217 32.01 -9.41 -10.14
CA LEU A 217 31.82 -8.71 -11.40
C LEU A 217 32.67 -7.42 -11.49
N GLY A 218 33.43 -7.09 -10.44
CA GLY A 218 34.26 -5.87 -10.40
C GLY A 218 33.45 -4.60 -10.23
N TRP A 219 32.25 -4.67 -9.65
CA TRP A 219 31.31 -3.56 -9.49
C TRP A 219 31.24 -3.08 -8.03
N GLU A 220 30.99 -1.79 -7.87
CA GLU A 220 30.64 -1.22 -6.57
C GLU A 220 29.14 -1.46 -6.30
N PRO A 221 28.77 -1.91 -5.10
CA PRO A 221 27.37 -2.11 -4.74
C PRO A 221 26.67 -0.76 -4.51
N PRO A 222 25.35 -0.68 -4.69
CA PRO A 222 24.55 0.48 -4.30
C PRO A 222 24.52 0.64 -2.77
N ILE A 223 24.02 1.78 -2.30
CA ILE A 223 23.71 1.99 -0.89
C ILE A 223 22.44 1.21 -0.56
N PHE A 224 22.52 0.28 0.39
CA PHE A 224 21.36 -0.46 0.88
C PHE A 224 20.69 0.26 2.05
N ALA A 225 19.37 0.25 2.07
CA ALA A 225 18.54 0.76 3.16
C ALA A 225 17.40 -0.25 3.44
N HIS A 226 17.57 -1.08 4.46
CA HIS A 226 16.57 -2.10 4.80
C HIS A 226 15.52 -1.53 5.75
N LEU A 227 14.31 -1.38 5.24
CA LEU A 227 13.14 -0.85 5.93
C LEU A 227 12.50 -1.92 6.82
N THR A 228 12.03 -1.51 7.98
CA THR A 228 11.26 -2.38 8.89
C THR A 228 9.91 -2.76 8.28
N VAL A 229 9.42 -3.97 8.57
CA VAL A 229 8.05 -4.36 8.19
C VAL A 229 7.01 -3.57 8.99
N LEU A 230 5.82 -3.42 8.43
CA LEU A 230 4.65 -2.92 9.16
C LEU A 230 4.05 -4.05 9.99
N LEU A 231 3.86 -3.80 11.29
CA LEU A 231 3.19 -4.73 12.18
C LEU A 231 1.67 -4.52 12.12
N ASP A 232 0.92 -5.57 12.40
CA ASP A 232 -0.52 -5.48 12.56
C ASP A 232 -0.91 -4.71 13.82
N PRO A 233 -2.17 -4.25 13.96
CA PRO A 233 -2.63 -3.49 15.11
C PRO A 233 -2.41 -4.20 16.46
N ASP A 234 -2.50 -5.54 16.46
CA ASP A 234 -2.30 -6.36 17.65
C ASP A 234 -0.83 -6.60 17.99
N ASN A 235 0.10 -6.06 17.19
CA ASN A 235 1.55 -6.23 17.34
C ASN A 235 1.98 -7.72 17.35
N LYS A 236 1.24 -8.60 16.68
CA LYS A 236 1.43 -10.06 16.69
C LYS A 236 2.12 -10.59 15.43
N GLY A 237 2.63 -9.71 14.58
CA GLY A 237 3.34 -10.09 13.37
C GLY A 237 3.20 -9.09 12.23
N LYS A 238 3.68 -9.49 11.05
CA LYS A 238 3.57 -8.68 9.84
C LYS A 238 2.10 -8.47 9.47
N MET A 239 1.75 -7.25 9.11
CA MET A 239 0.41 -6.88 8.65
C MET A 239 -0.13 -7.85 7.59
N SER A 240 -1.34 -8.34 7.78
CA SER A 240 -1.98 -9.37 6.94
C SER A 240 -3.48 -9.09 6.74
N LYS A 241 -4.08 -9.77 5.76
CA LYS A 241 -5.53 -9.66 5.41
C LYS A 241 -6.49 -9.92 6.58
N ARG A 242 -6.05 -10.54 7.67
CA ARG A 242 -6.90 -10.84 8.84
C ARG A 242 -7.39 -9.59 9.58
N HIS A 243 -6.74 -8.45 9.38
CA HIS A 243 -7.02 -7.18 10.05
C HIS A 243 -7.60 -6.13 9.09
N GLY A 244 -8.29 -6.55 8.03
CA GLY A 244 -8.94 -5.69 7.04
C GLY A 244 -8.10 -5.45 5.78
N SER A 245 -8.35 -4.33 5.11
CA SER A 245 -7.67 -3.97 3.85
C SER A 245 -6.17 -3.85 4.04
N VAL A 246 -5.42 -4.49 3.16
CA VAL A 246 -3.95 -4.46 3.14
C VAL A 246 -3.37 -4.07 1.78
N PHE A 247 -4.20 -4.07 0.74
CA PHE A 247 -3.81 -3.67 -0.61
C PHE A 247 -4.23 -2.23 -0.89
N VAL A 248 -3.42 -1.52 -1.65
CA VAL A 248 -3.66 -0.11 -2.01
C VAL A 248 -5.04 0.07 -2.64
N ARG A 249 -5.41 -0.79 -3.58
CA ARG A 249 -6.71 -0.72 -4.27
C ARG A 249 -7.88 -0.81 -3.29
N GLN A 250 -7.81 -1.68 -2.29
CA GLN A 250 -8.86 -1.81 -1.28
C GLN A 250 -9.06 -0.52 -0.46
N PHE A 251 -7.97 0.17 -0.09
CA PHE A 251 -8.08 1.45 0.60
C PHE A 251 -8.75 2.51 -0.27
N LEU A 252 -8.37 2.59 -1.56
CA LEU A 252 -8.99 3.51 -2.50
C LEU A 252 -10.47 3.20 -2.70
N ASP A 253 -10.84 1.92 -2.83
CA ASP A 253 -12.22 1.45 -2.99
C ASP A 253 -13.06 1.66 -1.71
N ASP A 254 -12.45 1.62 -0.53
CA ASP A 254 -13.09 1.98 0.75
C ASP A 254 -13.26 3.50 0.90
N GLY A 255 -12.68 4.30 0.01
CA GLY A 255 -12.84 5.75 -0.02
C GLY A 255 -11.81 6.54 0.78
N TYR A 256 -10.62 5.99 0.96
CA TYR A 256 -9.46 6.77 1.41
C TYR A 256 -8.88 7.56 0.25
N LEU A 257 -8.54 8.81 0.52
CA LEU A 257 -7.88 9.69 -0.46
C LEU A 257 -6.40 9.31 -0.61
N PRO A 258 -5.86 9.30 -1.84
CA PRO A 258 -4.44 8.99 -2.07
C PRO A 258 -3.49 9.81 -1.20
N GLU A 259 -3.74 11.11 -1.08
CA GLU A 259 -2.93 12.04 -0.30
C GLU A 259 -2.92 11.68 1.19
N ALA A 260 -4.06 11.24 1.72
CA ALA A 260 -4.18 10.83 3.12
C ALA A 260 -3.43 9.52 3.39
N ILE A 261 -3.54 8.55 2.48
CA ILE A 261 -2.78 7.29 2.55
C ILE A 261 -1.28 7.59 2.53
N LEU A 262 -0.81 8.41 1.59
CA LEU A 262 0.61 8.77 1.49
C LEU A 262 1.08 9.49 2.75
N ASN A 263 0.33 10.49 3.23
CA ASN A 263 0.69 11.21 4.45
C ASN A 263 0.81 10.27 5.66
N TYR A 264 -0.12 9.33 5.81
CA TYR A 264 -0.04 8.34 6.87
C TYR A 264 1.22 7.48 6.75
N LEU A 265 1.54 7.00 5.54
CA LEU A 265 2.74 6.20 5.28
C LEU A 265 4.05 6.98 5.50
N MET A 266 4.05 8.30 5.25
CA MET A 266 5.18 9.17 5.56
C MET A 266 5.56 9.07 7.04
N LEU A 267 4.56 9.03 7.93
CA LEU A 267 4.77 8.95 9.38
C LEU A 267 5.10 7.53 9.88
N LEU A 268 4.91 6.50 9.07
CA LEU A 268 5.18 5.11 9.43
C LEU A 268 6.66 4.72 9.22
N GLY A 269 7.51 5.10 10.15
CA GLY A 269 8.94 4.73 10.15
C GLY A 269 9.88 5.84 9.72
N TRP A 270 9.38 7.07 9.56
CA TRP A 270 10.15 8.29 9.37
C TRP A 270 9.59 9.39 10.27
N ASN A 271 10.42 10.34 10.69
CA ASN A 271 9.98 11.48 11.50
C ASN A 271 10.69 12.76 11.04
N PRO A 272 9.96 13.85 10.78
CA PRO A 272 10.55 15.14 10.38
C PRO A 272 11.44 15.76 11.47
N GLY A 273 11.23 15.39 12.74
CA GLY A 273 11.86 16.04 13.90
C GLY A 273 11.04 17.23 14.42
N THR A 274 9.79 17.35 13.99
CA THR A 274 8.82 18.37 14.39
C THR A 274 7.49 17.71 14.79
N GLU A 275 6.53 18.48 15.27
CA GLU A 275 5.16 18.02 15.58
C GLU A 275 4.23 18.03 14.35
N GLN A 276 4.75 18.33 13.17
CA GLN A 276 3.97 18.34 11.93
C GLN A 276 3.46 16.95 11.61
N GLU A 277 2.16 16.81 11.40
CA GLU A 277 1.50 15.55 11.02
C GLU A 277 0.91 15.57 9.59
N ILE A 278 0.68 16.74 9.02
CA ILE A 278 0.08 16.91 7.70
C ILE A 278 1.14 17.41 6.73
N PHE A 279 1.37 16.62 5.68
CA PHE A 279 2.36 16.86 4.64
C PHE A 279 1.73 16.73 3.26
N THR A 280 2.03 17.64 2.37
CA THR A 280 1.93 17.36 0.94
C THR A 280 3.05 16.41 0.50
N LEU A 281 2.93 15.82 -0.66
CA LEU A 281 3.99 14.97 -1.22
C LEU A 281 5.28 15.79 -1.41
N ASP A 282 5.18 17.05 -1.86
CA ASP A 282 6.32 17.95 -2.03
C ASP A 282 6.98 18.32 -0.68
N ASP A 283 6.20 18.57 0.37
CA ASP A 283 6.73 18.78 1.72
C ASP A 283 7.57 17.58 2.16
N PHE A 284 7.04 16.38 1.97
CA PHE A 284 7.73 15.15 2.31
C PHE A 284 9.01 14.99 1.51
N VAL A 285 8.95 15.12 0.18
CA VAL A 285 10.11 15.05 -0.71
C VAL A 285 11.21 15.99 -0.23
N SER A 286 10.87 17.24 0.10
CA SER A 286 11.85 18.23 0.55
C SER A 286 12.55 17.86 1.86
N GLN A 287 11.82 17.21 2.79
CA GLN A 287 12.29 16.89 4.14
C GLN A 287 12.84 15.47 4.30
N PHE A 288 12.50 14.55 3.38
CA PHE A 288 12.89 13.14 3.48
C PHE A 288 14.41 12.96 3.53
N SER A 289 14.87 12.08 4.41
CA SER A 289 16.25 11.60 4.43
C SER A 289 16.35 10.22 5.07
N LEU A 290 17.36 9.45 4.65
CA LEU A 290 17.58 8.09 5.15
C LEU A 290 17.97 8.08 6.64
N GLU A 291 18.65 9.11 7.12
CA GLU A 291 19.10 9.24 8.51
C GLU A 291 17.93 9.41 9.50
N LYS A 292 16.78 9.86 8.98
CA LYS A 292 15.55 10.04 9.78
C LYS A 292 14.66 8.80 9.79
N LEU A 293 15.09 7.71 9.14
CA LEU A 293 14.36 6.44 9.16
C LEU A 293 14.53 5.72 10.51
N HIS A 294 13.43 5.18 11.01
CA HIS A 294 13.42 4.49 12.29
C HIS A 294 13.84 3.03 12.15
N LYS A 295 14.61 2.54 13.13
CA LYS A 295 14.99 1.13 13.26
C LYS A 295 13.90 0.27 13.88
N LYS A 296 12.93 0.88 14.56
CA LYS A 296 11.80 0.18 15.21
C LYS A 296 10.69 -0.06 14.20
N GLN A 297 10.08 -1.25 14.27
CA GLN A 297 8.94 -1.60 13.43
C GLN A 297 7.71 -0.76 13.80
N PRO A 298 7.10 -0.04 12.87
CA PRO A 298 5.88 0.71 13.14
C PRO A 298 4.66 -0.19 13.12
N ILE A 299 3.69 0.13 13.97
CA ILE A 299 2.38 -0.53 14.04
C ILE A 299 1.42 0.23 13.12
N PHE A 300 0.67 -0.50 12.30
CA PHE A 300 -0.36 0.09 11.44
C PHE A 300 -1.61 0.39 12.28
N ASP A 301 -1.89 1.66 12.50
CA ASP A 301 -3.04 2.17 13.24
C ASP A 301 -4.11 2.69 12.25
N ARG A 302 -5.19 1.92 12.09
CA ARG A 302 -6.28 2.30 11.18
C ARG A 302 -7.03 3.53 11.68
N ALA A 303 -7.25 3.66 12.99
CA ALA A 303 -7.95 4.83 13.54
C ALA A 303 -7.19 6.13 13.25
N LYS A 304 -5.85 6.10 13.29
CA LYS A 304 -5.02 7.25 12.90
C LYS A 304 -5.14 7.55 11.40
N LEU A 305 -5.20 6.52 10.54
CA LEU A 305 -5.43 6.72 9.11
C LEU A 305 -6.81 7.31 8.83
N ASP A 306 -7.87 6.80 9.50
CA ASP A 306 -9.24 7.33 9.37
C ASP A 306 -9.29 8.80 9.77
N TYR A 307 -8.69 9.15 10.90
CA TYR A 307 -8.58 10.52 11.37
C TYR A 307 -7.88 11.43 10.35
N LEU A 308 -6.71 11.03 9.85
CA LEU A 308 -5.98 11.79 8.83
C LEU A 308 -6.81 11.95 7.57
N ASN A 309 -7.45 10.87 7.10
CA ASN A 309 -8.29 10.92 5.90
C ASN A 309 -9.46 11.90 6.08
N GLY A 310 -10.11 11.90 7.24
CA GLY A 310 -11.14 12.87 7.57
C GLY A 310 -10.64 14.32 7.51
N LEU A 311 -9.39 14.58 7.95
CA LEU A 311 -8.79 15.91 7.81
C LEU A 311 -8.59 16.33 6.34
N TYR A 312 -8.20 15.39 5.47
CA TYR A 312 -8.07 15.65 4.03
C TYR A 312 -9.42 15.87 3.37
N ILE A 313 -10.45 15.09 3.71
CA ILE A 313 -11.82 15.29 3.22
C ILE A 313 -12.32 16.70 3.60
N ARG A 314 -12.11 17.15 4.84
CA ARG A 314 -12.54 18.48 5.31
C ARG A 314 -11.81 19.63 4.62
N LYS A 315 -10.63 19.40 4.05
CA LYS A 315 -9.91 20.40 3.25
C LYS A 315 -10.44 20.55 1.83
N LEU A 316 -11.11 19.56 1.27
CA LEU A 316 -11.71 19.65 -0.06
C LEU A 316 -12.78 20.77 -0.07
N SER A 317 -12.93 21.45 -1.19
CA SER A 317 -14.13 22.26 -1.42
C SER A 317 -15.36 21.35 -1.58
N ASP A 318 -16.55 21.91 -1.42
CA ASP A 318 -17.79 21.15 -1.61
C ASP A 318 -17.93 20.65 -3.05
N ASP A 319 -17.41 21.40 -4.03
CA ASP A 319 -17.37 20.99 -5.43
C ASP A 319 -16.44 19.79 -5.68
N GLU A 320 -15.27 19.77 -5.04
CA GLU A 320 -14.33 18.65 -5.14
C GLU A 320 -14.91 17.42 -4.49
N LEU A 321 -15.46 17.54 -3.26
CA LEU A 321 -16.06 16.42 -2.57
C LEU A 321 -17.28 15.86 -3.31
N SER A 322 -18.13 16.73 -3.89
CA SER A 322 -19.27 16.32 -4.70
C SER A 322 -18.87 15.50 -5.93
N LYS A 323 -17.72 15.82 -6.58
CA LYS A 323 -17.20 15.03 -7.70
C LYS A 323 -16.77 13.62 -7.30
N LEU A 324 -16.32 13.45 -6.06
CA LEU A 324 -15.96 12.13 -5.50
C LEU A 324 -17.20 11.34 -5.07
N LEU A 325 -18.35 12.00 -4.90
CA LEU A 325 -19.62 11.43 -4.45
C LEU A 325 -20.75 11.66 -5.46
N PRO A 326 -20.60 11.27 -6.74
CA PRO A 326 -21.54 11.62 -7.81
C PRO A 326 -22.94 11.01 -7.65
N LYS A 327 -23.06 10.02 -6.78
CA LYS A 327 -24.34 9.35 -6.45
C LYS A 327 -25.29 10.23 -5.64
N TYR A 328 -24.75 11.24 -4.93
CA TYR A 328 -25.50 12.03 -3.96
C TYR A 328 -25.69 13.48 -4.44
N ASP A 329 -26.82 14.08 -4.06
CA ASP A 329 -27.09 15.48 -4.33
C ASP A 329 -26.04 16.35 -3.60
N LYS A 330 -25.46 17.30 -4.35
CA LYS A 330 -24.45 18.23 -3.85
C LYS A 330 -24.92 19.00 -2.62
N ALA A 331 -26.23 19.26 -2.49
CA ALA A 331 -26.79 19.94 -1.34
C ALA A 331 -26.52 19.25 0.01
N TYR A 332 -26.27 17.92 0.00
CA TYR A 332 -25.90 17.20 1.20
C TYR A 332 -24.44 17.36 1.61
N ILE A 333 -23.57 17.80 0.70
CA ILE A 333 -22.11 17.85 0.95
C ILE A 333 -21.75 18.65 2.22
N PRO A 334 -22.27 19.87 2.44
CA PRO A 334 -21.97 20.63 3.66
C PRO A 334 -22.43 19.91 4.94
N LEU A 335 -23.50 19.11 4.84
CA LEU A 335 -24.09 18.43 5.99
C LEU A 335 -23.31 17.17 6.43
N ILE A 336 -22.58 16.54 5.49
CA ILE A 336 -21.86 15.28 5.74
C ILE A 336 -20.35 15.48 5.94
N LYS A 337 -19.76 16.51 5.32
CA LYS A 337 -18.32 16.73 5.25
C LYS A 337 -17.59 16.65 6.59
N GLU A 338 -18.18 17.22 7.64
CA GLU A 338 -17.64 17.18 9.00
C GLU A 338 -17.88 15.85 9.73
N ARG A 339 -18.67 14.94 9.15
CA ARG A 339 -19.16 13.72 9.81
C ARG A 339 -18.54 12.44 9.29
N ILE A 340 -17.85 12.52 8.16
CA ILE A 340 -17.21 11.36 7.51
C ILE A 340 -15.70 11.37 7.69
N ASN A 341 -15.12 10.20 7.83
CA ASN A 341 -13.68 10.00 7.81
C ASN A 341 -13.22 9.27 6.55
N ILE A 342 -14.07 8.47 5.93
CA ILE A 342 -13.86 7.86 4.61
C ILE A 342 -15.08 8.14 3.72
N LEU A 343 -14.90 8.12 2.40
CA LEU A 343 -16.00 8.45 1.47
C LEU A 343 -17.16 7.44 1.58
N LYS A 344 -16.86 6.19 1.92
CA LYS A 344 -17.87 5.14 2.09
C LYS A 344 -18.83 5.38 3.27
N ASP A 345 -18.43 6.18 4.26
CA ASP A 345 -19.30 6.54 5.39
C ASP A 345 -20.59 7.25 4.92
N VAL A 346 -20.53 7.90 3.76
CA VAL A 346 -21.67 8.60 3.16
C VAL A 346 -22.80 7.65 2.83
N ASP A 347 -22.49 6.43 2.39
CA ASP A 347 -23.50 5.44 2.02
C ASP A 347 -24.43 5.14 3.22
N GLU A 348 -23.86 5.00 4.42
CA GLU A 348 -24.65 4.81 5.62
C GLU A 348 -25.40 6.07 6.05
N LEU A 349 -24.76 7.23 5.99
CA LEU A 349 -25.36 8.49 6.41
C LEU A 349 -26.51 8.93 5.54
N LEU A 350 -26.47 8.70 4.23
CA LEU A 350 -27.44 9.17 3.25
C LEU A 350 -28.31 8.07 2.63
N GLU A 351 -28.27 6.84 3.13
CA GLU A 351 -29.06 5.71 2.63
C GLU A 351 -30.56 6.05 2.54
N PHE A 352 -31.08 6.82 3.50
CA PHE A 352 -32.48 7.26 3.55
C PHE A 352 -32.93 8.15 2.39
N THR A 353 -31.96 8.68 1.61
CA THR A 353 -32.26 9.48 0.40
C THR A 353 -32.50 8.59 -0.82
N GLN A 354 -32.03 7.35 -0.79
CA GLN A 354 -32.08 6.40 -1.90
C GLN A 354 -33.21 5.37 -1.74
N ILE A 355 -33.48 4.97 -0.50
CA ILE A 355 -34.49 3.96 -0.16
C ILE A 355 -35.34 4.43 1.02
N ASP A 356 -36.58 3.92 1.08
CA ASP A 356 -37.44 4.12 2.24
C ASP A 356 -37.11 3.08 3.29
N LEU A 357 -36.36 3.50 4.31
CA LEU A 357 -36.00 2.64 5.43
C LEU A 357 -37.18 2.42 6.37
N ASP A 358 -37.28 1.23 6.95
CA ASP A 358 -38.26 0.96 8.01
C ASP A 358 -37.75 1.62 9.30
N SER A 359 -38.65 2.43 9.89
CA SER A 359 -38.34 3.14 11.12
C SER A 359 -38.42 2.22 12.35
N PRO A 360 -37.43 2.28 13.27
CA PRO A 360 -37.52 1.55 14.55
C PRO A 360 -38.72 1.99 15.35
N LYS A 361 -39.72 1.11 15.48
CA LYS A 361 -41.04 1.45 16.10
C LYS A 361 -40.94 1.89 17.55
N GLU A 362 -39.94 1.39 18.27
CA GLU A 362 -39.66 1.75 19.67
C GLU A 362 -39.20 3.21 19.87
N LEU A 363 -38.84 3.88 18.81
CA LEU A 363 -38.38 5.29 18.84
C LEU A 363 -39.42 6.27 18.28
N ILE A 364 -40.55 5.76 17.86
CA ILE A 364 -41.60 6.54 17.24
C ILE A 364 -42.73 6.79 18.25
N ASP A 365 -42.98 8.06 18.51
CA ASP A 365 -44.15 8.54 19.22
C ASP A 365 -45.18 8.99 18.16
N ILE A 366 -46.22 8.18 18.00
CA ILE A 366 -47.27 8.38 16.97
C ILE A 366 -47.95 9.72 17.12
N ASP A 367 -48.17 10.23 18.33
CA ASP A 367 -48.84 11.51 18.53
C ASP A 367 -47.93 12.67 18.10
N LYS A 368 -46.66 12.60 18.41
CA LYS A 368 -45.67 13.56 17.86
C LYS A 368 -45.62 13.52 16.32
N VAL A 369 -45.68 12.32 15.73
CA VAL A 369 -45.67 12.14 14.26
C VAL A 369 -46.87 12.79 13.62
N LYS A 370 -48.09 12.72 14.21
CA LYS A 370 -49.29 13.41 13.74
C LYS A 370 -49.12 14.94 13.79
N GLU A 371 -48.58 15.46 14.89
CA GLU A 371 -48.30 16.89 15.04
C GLU A 371 -47.24 17.38 14.02
N ILE A 372 -46.17 16.60 13.84
CA ILE A 372 -45.17 16.86 12.79
C ILE A 372 -45.84 16.92 11.41
N LYS A 373 -46.71 15.97 11.07
CA LYS A 373 -47.48 15.97 9.81
C LYS A 373 -48.22 17.28 9.61
N THR A 374 -48.98 17.67 10.65
CA THR A 374 -49.74 18.91 10.62
C THR A 374 -48.86 20.15 10.32
N ILE A 375 -47.70 20.22 10.98
CA ILE A 375 -46.75 21.32 10.71
C ILE A 375 -46.26 21.28 9.26
N LEU A 376 -45.88 20.09 8.73
CA LEU A 376 -45.42 19.98 7.35
C LEU A 376 -46.49 20.36 6.31
N GLU A 377 -47.76 20.07 6.58
CA GLU A 377 -48.83 20.39 5.69
C GLU A 377 -49.16 21.89 5.69
N THR A 378 -49.11 22.56 6.85
CA THR A 378 -49.61 23.94 7.06
C THR A 378 -48.56 25.02 7.08
N THR A 379 -47.26 24.65 7.20
CA THR A 379 -46.16 25.63 7.29
C THR A 379 -45.46 25.77 5.94
N GLU A 380 -44.91 26.95 5.66
CA GLU A 380 -44.00 27.15 4.56
C GLU A 380 -42.78 26.21 4.71
N PHE A 381 -42.43 25.52 3.62
CA PHE A 381 -41.39 24.49 3.66
C PHE A 381 -39.99 25.09 3.49
N THR A 382 -39.60 25.94 4.44
CA THR A 382 -38.28 26.56 4.56
C THR A 382 -37.66 26.15 5.90
N PHE A 383 -36.31 26.19 5.98
CA PHE A 383 -35.59 25.80 7.20
C PHE A 383 -36.09 26.62 8.42
N ASP A 384 -36.11 27.96 8.31
CA ASP A 384 -36.44 28.84 9.42
C ASP A 384 -37.92 28.64 9.87
N ALA A 385 -38.85 28.57 8.93
CA ALA A 385 -40.26 28.36 9.26
C ALA A 385 -40.54 27.02 9.94
N LEU A 386 -39.93 25.95 9.45
CA LEU A 386 -40.06 24.61 10.05
C LEU A 386 -39.37 24.53 11.44
N GLN A 387 -38.16 25.06 11.54
CA GLN A 387 -37.42 25.09 12.78
C GLN A 387 -38.18 25.85 13.88
N ASP A 388 -38.71 27.05 13.58
CA ASP A 388 -39.49 27.86 14.52
C ASP A 388 -40.77 27.16 14.95
N LYS A 389 -41.49 26.52 14.04
CA LYS A 389 -42.71 25.78 14.34
C LYS A 389 -42.43 24.54 15.21
N PHE A 390 -41.39 23.80 14.93
CA PHE A 390 -40.98 22.65 15.77
C PHE A 390 -40.59 23.11 17.19
N LEU A 391 -39.81 24.19 17.33
CA LEU A 391 -39.41 24.72 18.64
C LEU A 391 -40.62 25.29 19.40
N THR A 392 -41.57 25.93 18.73
CA THR A 392 -42.80 26.40 19.33
C THR A 392 -43.62 25.24 19.87
N LEU A 393 -43.88 24.21 19.04
CA LEU A 393 -44.63 23.02 19.48
C LEU A 393 -43.94 22.30 20.69
N ILE A 394 -42.61 22.20 20.67
CA ILE A 394 -41.82 21.62 21.80
C ILE A 394 -42.10 22.36 23.10
N LYS A 395 -42.13 23.72 23.05
CA LYS A 395 -42.42 24.57 24.22
C LYS A 395 -43.88 24.41 24.68
N GLU A 396 -44.84 24.51 23.76
CA GLU A 396 -46.28 24.44 24.06
C GLU A 396 -46.68 23.09 24.69
N LYS A 397 -46.09 22.01 24.21
CA LYS A 397 -46.36 20.63 24.67
C LYS A 397 -45.44 20.16 25.79
N ASN A 398 -44.47 20.99 26.18
CA ASN A 398 -43.42 20.64 27.15
C ASN A 398 -42.67 19.33 26.81
N TYR A 399 -42.37 19.15 25.50
CA TYR A 399 -41.60 18.00 25.05
C TYR A 399 -40.11 18.19 25.37
N LYS A 400 -39.38 17.06 25.57
CA LYS A 400 -37.95 17.10 25.59
C LYS A 400 -37.44 17.29 24.14
N THR A 401 -36.66 18.35 23.90
CA THR A 401 -36.15 18.71 22.57
C THR A 401 -35.46 17.53 21.86
N GLY A 402 -34.59 16.81 22.57
CA GLY A 402 -33.87 15.66 22.01
C GLY A 402 -34.79 14.53 21.58
N ASP A 403 -35.83 14.23 22.37
CA ASP A 403 -36.81 13.15 22.06
C ASP A 403 -37.66 13.53 20.85
N PHE A 404 -38.08 14.81 20.76
CA PHE A 404 -38.85 15.29 19.62
C PHE A 404 -38.04 15.21 18.30
N PHE A 405 -36.83 15.75 18.29
CA PHE A 405 -35.96 15.68 17.10
C PHE A 405 -35.52 14.25 16.79
N MET A 406 -35.41 13.36 17.77
CA MET A 406 -35.17 11.94 17.52
C MET A 406 -36.36 11.30 16.82
N THR A 407 -37.59 11.55 17.29
CA THR A 407 -38.83 11.07 16.62
C THR A 407 -38.90 11.62 15.18
N LEU A 408 -38.67 12.94 14.99
CA LEU A 408 -38.64 13.55 13.67
C LEU A 408 -37.60 12.88 12.74
N ARG A 409 -36.37 12.70 13.23
CA ARG A 409 -35.28 12.07 12.48
C ARG A 409 -35.61 10.65 12.07
N VAL A 410 -36.10 9.85 13.01
CA VAL A 410 -36.46 8.45 12.74
C VAL A 410 -37.67 8.38 11.78
N ALA A 411 -38.65 9.29 11.92
CA ALA A 411 -39.80 9.34 11.04
C ALA A 411 -39.46 9.71 9.58
N ILE A 412 -38.49 10.59 9.39
CA ILE A 412 -38.06 11.05 8.06
C ILE A 412 -36.97 10.15 7.48
N CYS A 413 -35.99 9.74 8.29
CA CYS A 413 -34.78 9.08 7.81
C CYS A 413 -34.70 7.58 8.13
N GLY A 414 -35.59 7.05 8.99
CA GLY A 414 -35.57 5.65 9.42
C GLY A 414 -34.36 5.28 10.31
N LYS A 415 -33.53 6.23 10.72
CA LYS A 415 -32.27 6.02 11.44
C LYS A 415 -32.06 7.00 12.58
N LYS A 416 -31.26 6.58 13.59
CA LYS A 416 -30.87 7.44 14.74
C LYS A 416 -29.76 8.42 14.37
N ILE A 417 -28.85 8.03 13.45
CA ILE A 417 -27.67 8.79 13.06
C ILE A 417 -27.84 9.18 11.59
N THR A 418 -27.92 10.48 11.35
CA THR A 418 -28.08 11.11 10.03
C THR A 418 -27.47 12.51 10.07
N PRO A 419 -27.33 13.20 8.93
CA PRO A 419 -27.12 14.65 8.93
C PRO A 419 -28.23 15.38 9.69
N PRO A 420 -28.12 16.70 9.92
CA PRO A 420 -29.16 17.49 10.59
C PRO A 420 -30.50 17.30 9.89
N VAL A 421 -31.53 16.95 10.68
CA VAL A 421 -32.79 16.44 10.11
C VAL A 421 -33.59 17.50 9.36
N VAL A 422 -33.67 18.74 9.86
CA VAL A 422 -34.45 19.80 9.21
C VAL A 422 -33.84 20.21 7.86
N GLU A 423 -32.51 20.35 7.84
CA GLU A 423 -31.76 20.60 6.59
C GLU A 423 -31.94 19.45 5.59
N SER A 424 -31.88 18.21 6.10
CA SER A 424 -32.13 17.01 5.26
C SER A 424 -33.54 16.99 4.69
N MET A 425 -34.53 17.43 5.46
CA MET A 425 -35.93 17.58 4.98
C MET A 425 -36.05 18.57 3.85
N ILE A 426 -35.39 19.72 3.98
CA ILE A 426 -35.42 20.77 2.91
C ILE A 426 -34.89 20.19 1.59
N ILE A 427 -33.79 19.40 1.63
CA ILE A 427 -33.21 18.77 0.43
C ILE A 427 -34.13 17.64 -0.10
N LEU A 428 -34.71 16.81 0.78
CA LEU A 428 -35.66 15.77 0.39
C LEU A 428 -36.95 16.31 -0.28
N GLY A 429 -37.36 17.50 0.12
CA GLY A 429 -38.57 18.14 -0.33
C GLY A 429 -39.82 17.71 0.46
N LYS A 430 -40.83 18.62 0.45
CA LYS A 430 -42.08 18.51 1.22
C LYS A 430 -42.85 17.21 0.94
N GLU A 431 -43.02 16.87 -0.34
CA GLU A 431 -43.79 15.68 -0.75
C GLU A 431 -43.17 14.40 -0.27
N SER A 432 -41.82 14.28 -0.36
CA SER A 432 -41.09 13.09 0.15
C SER A 432 -41.21 12.94 1.65
N CYS A 433 -41.10 14.03 2.40
CA CYS A 433 -41.25 14.01 3.87
C CYS A 433 -42.68 13.61 4.28
N ILE A 434 -43.71 14.16 3.65
CA ILE A 434 -45.11 13.80 3.92
C ILE A 434 -45.41 12.35 3.57
N ARG A 435 -44.87 11.85 2.43
CA ARG A 435 -45.00 10.43 2.04
C ARG A 435 -44.43 9.48 3.12
N LYS A 436 -43.23 9.78 3.61
CA LYS A 436 -42.55 8.97 4.66
C LYS A 436 -43.36 8.96 5.96
N ILE A 437 -43.87 10.12 6.37
CA ILE A 437 -44.73 10.24 7.55
C ILE A 437 -46.04 9.45 7.40
N ASN A 438 -46.69 9.57 6.24
CA ASN A 438 -47.93 8.83 5.97
C ASN A 438 -47.74 7.31 6.02
N LYS A 439 -46.58 6.83 5.55
CA LYS A 439 -46.21 5.40 5.66
C LYS A 439 -46.16 4.90 7.13
N LEU A 440 -45.79 5.77 8.07
CA LEU A 440 -45.74 5.43 9.49
C LEU A 440 -47.08 5.47 10.19
N LEU A 441 -48.04 6.27 9.69
CA LEU A 441 -49.34 6.47 10.28
C LEU A 441 -50.40 5.47 9.76
N ASN A 442 -50.10 4.79 8.66
CA ASN A 442 -50.89 3.70 8.08
C ASN A 442 -50.39 2.32 8.56
#